data_f65403a4b580c82eae2e859601921752
#
_entry.id   f65403a4b580c82eae2e859601921752
#
_cell.length_a   1.000
_cell.length_b   1.000
_cell.length_c   1.000
_cell.angle_alpha   90.00
_cell.angle_beta   90.00
_cell.angle_gamma   90.00
#
_symmetry.space_group_name_H-M   'P 1'
#
loop_
_entity.id
_entity.type
_entity.pdbx_description
1 polymer ?
#
loop_
_entity_poly.entity_id
_entity_poly.type
_entity_poly.pdbx_seq_one_letter_code
_entity_poly.pdbx_strand_id
1 'polypeptide(L)'
;MKKHILALVLTMVCISLYAVNPIKEGNMISGHVIVRGTEENIPYATILIKESGQGTVSNEEGQFEFRKLPVGKYTLRVSAVGYKTQEKEVTVSKDFTAVIHFQMQEESFMTDEVVVSANRNEVSRKDAPVVVNVMSAKLFEMVNSTDLAKTLNYQSGLRVENNCQNCGFPQVRINGLEGPYSQILINSRPIISALSGVYGLEQIPVNMIERVEVVRGGGSALFGANAVGGTINIITKDPISNSFQVSSMFSCMDGKSWEQYMGGNVSLVAKDNSYGIALYESYRNRNPYDRDDDGFSELGKLNMNTFGFRAYYRPTHFSRINLEYHTTNEFRRGGNKFDLQPHESDITEQTKHIINSGGVSYDLFWREYKHKISLYGSIQHTDRNSYYGAQQDMNAYGKTDDLTWVAGGMYVGNMNNCFFAPATFTGGLEYQNNSLHDVMTGYHRDMKQDVRIASAFVQNEWKMRQLTMLVGARLDKHNLIDKLIFSPRINFLYKPTEDFQARLTYSTGFRAPQAYDEDLHVTAVGGEGVQIKLADNLREERSNSYSGSVDWSTHLGHWQANILLEGFYTDPVSYTHLRAHET
;
A
#
# COMPACT_ATOMS: atom_id res chain seq x y z
N MET A 1 -13.39 14.38 -23.20
CA MET A 1 -13.01 13.48 -22.10
C MET A 1 -13.96 13.55 -20.89
N LYS A 2 -14.18 14.70 -20.24
CA LYS A 2 -15.07 14.79 -19.03
C LYS A 2 -16.49 14.24 -19.24
N LYS A 3 -17.13 14.45 -20.40
CA LYS A 3 -18.48 13.94 -20.71
C LYS A 3 -18.54 12.40 -20.87
N HIS A 4 -17.47 11.77 -21.37
CA HIS A 4 -17.43 10.32 -21.57
C HIS A 4 -17.15 9.55 -20.28
N ILE A 5 -16.35 10.13 -19.35
CA ILE A 5 -16.09 9.57 -18.03
C ILE A 5 -17.38 9.59 -17.19
N LEU A 6 -18.11 10.72 -17.23
CA LEU A 6 -19.40 10.85 -16.54
C LEU A 6 -20.44 9.85 -17.10
N ALA A 7 -20.47 9.65 -18.42
CA ALA A 7 -21.35 8.67 -19.06
C ALA A 7 -20.99 7.24 -18.67
N LEU A 8 -19.69 6.90 -18.57
CA LEU A 8 -19.23 5.57 -18.14
C LEU A 8 -19.62 5.29 -16.68
N VAL A 9 -19.44 6.28 -15.79
CA VAL A 9 -19.85 6.17 -14.37
C VAL A 9 -21.37 6.05 -14.25
N LEU A 10 -22.14 6.84 -15.02
CA LEU A 10 -23.61 6.71 -15.03
C LEU A 10 -24.08 5.37 -15.59
N THR A 11 -23.42 4.84 -16.62
CA THR A 11 -23.76 3.51 -17.18
C THR A 11 -23.45 2.39 -16.19
N MET A 12 -22.35 2.48 -15.44
CA MET A 12 -22.04 1.53 -14.35
C MET A 12 -23.06 1.58 -13.21
N VAL A 13 -23.50 2.78 -12.83
CA VAL A 13 -24.57 2.96 -11.82
C VAL A 13 -25.90 2.41 -12.33
N CYS A 14 -26.23 2.59 -13.61
CA CYS A 14 -27.46 2.05 -14.19
C CYS A 14 -27.46 0.52 -14.28
N ILE A 15 -26.33 -0.12 -14.57
CA ILE A 15 -26.21 -1.58 -14.62
C ILE A 15 -26.42 -2.20 -13.21
N SER A 16 -25.96 -1.53 -12.15
CA SER A 16 -26.18 -1.98 -10.77
C SER A 16 -27.66 -1.87 -10.33
N LEU A 17 -28.44 -0.96 -10.91
CA LEU A 17 -29.85 -0.79 -10.60
C LEU A 17 -30.77 -1.89 -11.17
N TYR A 18 -30.34 -2.59 -12.24
CA TYR A 18 -31.14 -3.67 -12.83
C TYR A 18 -30.95 -5.04 -12.15
N ALA A 19 -29.98 -5.19 -11.23
CA ALA A 19 -29.74 -6.45 -10.51
C ALA A 19 -30.47 -6.55 -9.15
N VAL A 20 -31.38 -5.64 -8.83
CA VAL A 20 -32.06 -5.59 -7.53
C VAL A 20 -33.25 -6.55 -7.51
N ASN A 21 -33.06 -7.77 -7.01
CA ASN A 21 -34.16 -8.51 -6.41
C ASN A 21 -34.50 -7.85 -5.06
N PRO A 22 -35.75 -7.49 -4.76
CA PRO A 22 -36.13 -6.89 -3.49
C PRO A 22 -35.86 -7.88 -2.35
N ILE A 23 -34.91 -7.54 -1.49
CA ILE A 23 -34.57 -8.33 -0.30
C ILE A 23 -35.69 -8.14 0.72
N LYS A 24 -36.36 -9.21 1.10
CA LYS A 24 -37.33 -9.21 2.20
C LYS A 24 -36.59 -8.99 3.53
N GLU A 25 -37.13 -8.12 4.39
CA GLU A 25 -36.66 -7.92 5.76
C GLU A 25 -36.73 -9.25 6.53
N GLY A 26 -35.63 -9.62 7.24
CA GLY A 26 -35.72 -10.72 8.18
C GLY A 26 -34.45 -11.53 8.45
N ASN A 27 -33.51 -11.58 7.52
CA ASN A 27 -32.33 -12.44 7.70
C ASN A 27 -31.22 -11.70 8.45
N MET A 28 -30.79 -12.26 9.58
CA MET A 28 -29.78 -11.65 10.45
C MET A 28 -28.79 -12.69 10.97
N ILE A 29 -27.54 -12.29 11.16
CA ILE A 29 -26.59 -13.00 12.01
C ILE A 29 -26.39 -12.15 13.25
N SER A 30 -26.50 -12.74 14.43
CA SER A 30 -26.12 -12.13 15.68
C SER A 30 -25.15 -13.03 16.43
N GLY A 31 -24.38 -12.46 17.35
CA GLY A 31 -23.43 -13.27 18.09
C GLY A 31 -22.76 -12.54 19.24
N HIS A 32 -21.86 -13.26 19.89
CA HIS A 32 -21.15 -12.82 21.07
C HIS A 32 -19.70 -13.27 21.00
N VAL A 33 -18.79 -12.39 21.36
CA VAL A 33 -17.34 -12.63 21.39
C VAL A 33 -16.86 -12.60 22.85
N ILE A 34 -16.33 -13.71 23.32
CA ILE A 34 -15.87 -13.89 24.70
C ILE A 34 -14.47 -14.51 24.74
N VAL A 35 -13.80 -14.36 25.86
CA VAL A 35 -12.52 -15.04 26.16
C VAL A 35 -12.78 -16.50 26.45
N ARG A 36 -12.00 -17.40 25.88
CA ARG A 36 -12.08 -18.83 26.11
C ARG A 36 -11.70 -19.18 27.56
N GLY A 37 -12.63 -19.76 28.29
CA GLY A 37 -12.41 -20.27 29.65
C GLY A 37 -12.76 -19.30 30.80
N THR A 38 -12.88 -17.99 30.53
CA THR A 38 -13.28 -16.99 31.54
C THR A 38 -14.68 -16.44 31.33
N GLU A 39 -15.25 -16.61 30.11
CA GLU A 39 -16.51 -15.99 29.67
C GLU A 39 -16.50 -14.45 29.75
N GLU A 40 -15.33 -13.83 29.87
CA GLU A 40 -15.17 -12.39 29.84
C GLU A 40 -15.49 -11.86 28.42
N ASN A 41 -16.25 -10.78 28.34
CA ASN A 41 -16.62 -10.16 27.07
C ASN A 41 -15.40 -9.54 26.39
N ILE A 42 -15.30 -9.70 25.07
CA ILE A 42 -14.30 -9.00 24.26
C ILE A 42 -14.99 -7.86 23.50
N PRO A 43 -14.87 -6.62 24.00
CA PRO A 43 -15.41 -5.46 23.33
C PRO A 43 -14.56 -5.10 22.12
N TYR A 44 -15.20 -4.47 21.13
CA TYR A 44 -14.54 -3.91 19.94
C TYR A 44 -13.75 -4.93 19.11
N ALA A 45 -14.05 -6.23 19.24
CA ALA A 45 -13.55 -7.23 18.32
C ALA A 45 -14.11 -6.96 16.92
N THR A 46 -13.27 -7.06 15.90
CA THR A 46 -13.69 -6.91 14.50
C THR A 46 -14.25 -8.22 13.98
N ILE A 47 -15.47 -8.19 13.46
CA ILE A 47 -16.14 -9.31 12.82
C ILE A 47 -16.32 -9.00 11.34
N LEU A 48 -15.77 -9.84 10.46
CA LEU A 48 -15.78 -9.68 9.01
C LEU A 48 -16.46 -10.86 8.34
N ILE A 49 -17.37 -10.59 7.41
CA ILE A 49 -17.85 -11.60 6.46
C ILE A 49 -16.79 -11.71 5.36
N LYS A 50 -16.07 -12.83 5.32
CA LYS A 50 -14.91 -13.03 4.47
C LYS A 50 -15.22 -12.88 2.97
N GLU A 51 -16.37 -13.35 2.57
CA GLU A 51 -16.81 -13.37 1.17
C GLU A 51 -17.12 -11.97 0.62
N SER A 52 -17.75 -11.12 1.44
CA SER A 52 -18.19 -9.79 1.02
C SER A 52 -17.31 -8.65 1.51
N GLY A 53 -16.40 -8.94 2.45
CA GLY A 53 -15.64 -7.91 3.17
C GLY A 53 -16.55 -6.96 4.00
N GLN A 54 -17.79 -7.38 4.32
CA GLN A 54 -18.65 -6.61 5.20
C GLN A 54 -18.21 -6.82 6.65
N GLY A 55 -17.93 -5.73 7.37
CA GLY A 55 -17.47 -5.77 8.74
C GLY A 55 -18.41 -5.11 9.72
N THR A 56 -18.32 -5.52 10.97
CA THR A 56 -18.89 -4.87 12.15
C THR A 56 -17.93 -5.03 13.32
N VAL A 57 -18.21 -4.40 14.46
CA VAL A 57 -17.46 -4.62 15.70
C VAL A 57 -18.40 -5.03 16.81
N SER A 58 -17.89 -5.78 17.79
CA SER A 58 -18.64 -6.07 18.99
C SER A 58 -18.80 -4.83 19.87
N ASN A 59 -19.94 -4.71 20.54
CA ASN A 59 -20.20 -3.65 21.52
C ASN A 59 -19.43 -3.90 22.85
N GLU A 60 -19.68 -3.09 23.87
CA GLU A 60 -19.04 -3.23 25.20
C GLU A 60 -19.36 -4.57 25.88
N GLU A 61 -20.51 -5.14 25.59
CA GLU A 61 -20.93 -6.47 26.05
C GLU A 61 -20.45 -7.61 25.15
N GLY A 62 -19.57 -7.34 24.15
CA GLY A 62 -19.05 -8.35 23.23
C GLY A 62 -20.04 -8.80 22.16
N GLN A 63 -21.22 -8.16 22.03
CA GLN A 63 -22.26 -8.55 21.08
C GLN A 63 -22.06 -7.90 19.72
N PHE A 64 -22.44 -8.61 18.65
CA PHE A 64 -22.40 -8.09 17.28
C PHE A 64 -23.62 -8.55 16.47
N GLU A 65 -23.94 -7.83 15.40
CA GLU A 65 -25.01 -8.21 14.46
C GLU A 65 -24.70 -7.79 13.01
N PHE A 66 -25.20 -8.60 12.08
CA PHE A 66 -25.31 -8.28 10.66
C PHE A 66 -26.78 -8.42 10.25
N ARG A 67 -27.33 -7.38 9.65
CA ARG A 67 -28.73 -7.31 9.23
C ARG A 67 -28.88 -7.40 7.72
N LYS A 68 -30.04 -7.87 7.27
CA LYS A 68 -30.45 -7.88 5.84
C LYS A 68 -29.50 -8.70 4.95
N LEU A 69 -28.98 -9.82 5.45
CA LEU A 69 -28.13 -10.69 4.66
C LEU A 69 -28.96 -11.59 3.73
N PRO A 70 -28.54 -11.83 2.49
CA PRO A 70 -29.11 -12.85 1.64
C PRO A 70 -29.08 -14.24 2.29
N VAL A 71 -30.02 -15.11 1.94
CA VAL A 71 -29.94 -16.54 2.30
C VAL A 71 -28.69 -17.13 1.67
N GLY A 72 -27.85 -17.82 2.47
CA GLY A 72 -26.60 -18.38 2.00
C GLY A 72 -25.68 -18.84 3.13
N LYS A 73 -24.53 -19.37 2.74
CA LYS A 73 -23.45 -19.70 3.68
C LYS A 73 -22.43 -18.57 3.69
N TYR A 74 -21.97 -18.22 4.89
CA TYR A 74 -21.01 -17.15 5.14
C TYR A 74 -19.91 -17.66 6.06
N THR A 75 -18.69 -17.21 5.86
CA THR A 75 -17.57 -17.40 6.77
C THR A 75 -17.36 -16.12 7.55
N LEU A 76 -17.65 -16.15 8.86
CA LEU A 76 -17.33 -15.06 9.75
C LEU A 76 -15.91 -15.22 10.26
N ARG A 77 -15.11 -14.17 10.11
CA ARG A 77 -13.79 -14.03 10.73
C ARG A 77 -13.89 -13.04 11.87
N VAL A 78 -13.45 -13.44 13.07
CA VAL A 78 -13.36 -12.56 14.23
C VAL A 78 -11.91 -12.37 14.60
N SER A 79 -11.51 -11.12 14.78
CA SER A 79 -10.18 -10.72 15.24
C SER A 79 -10.26 -9.67 16.34
N ALA A 80 -9.41 -9.79 17.34
CA ALA A 80 -9.23 -8.81 18.41
C ALA A 80 -7.77 -8.76 18.81
N VAL A 81 -7.30 -7.60 19.28
CA VAL A 81 -5.90 -7.42 19.70
C VAL A 81 -5.60 -8.30 20.91
N GLY A 82 -4.56 -9.14 20.79
CA GLY A 82 -4.16 -10.07 21.85
C GLY A 82 -4.88 -11.42 21.80
N TYR A 83 -5.69 -11.67 20.77
CA TYR A 83 -6.44 -12.90 20.63
C TYR A 83 -6.23 -13.56 19.27
N LYS A 84 -6.24 -14.88 19.26
CA LYS A 84 -6.14 -15.69 18.03
C LYS A 84 -7.39 -15.49 17.17
N THR A 85 -7.19 -15.08 15.93
CA THR A 85 -8.25 -14.94 14.93
C THR A 85 -9.00 -16.28 14.76
N GLN A 86 -10.33 -16.23 14.71
CA GLN A 86 -11.19 -17.39 14.49
C GLN A 86 -12.05 -17.21 13.26
N GLU A 87 -12.25 -18.31 12.53
CA GLU A 87 -13.23 -18.37 11.43
C GLU A 87 -14.28 -19.43 11.74
N LYS A 88 -15.56 -19.10 11.49
CA LYS A 88 -16.67 -20.03 11.61
C LYS A 88 -17.63 -19.85 10.45
N GLU A 89 -18.08 -20.96 9.89
CA GLU A 89 -19.17 -20.97 8.91
C GLU A 89 -20.52 -20.81 9.59
N VAL A 90 -21.39 -20.00 9.00
CA VAL A 90 -22.77 -19.79 9.42
C VAL A 90 -23.69 -19.82 8.21
N THR A 91 -24.84 -20.46 8.36
CA THR A 91 -25.87 -20.51 7.33
C THR A 91 -27.01 -19.57 7.68
N VAL A 92 -27.28 -18.62 6.81
CA VAL A 92 -28.44 -17.72 6.93
C VAL A 92 -29.60 -18.35 6.17
N SER A 93 -30.69 -18.61 6.87
CA SER A 93 -31.94 -19.13 6.33
C SER A 93 -33.01 -18.03 6.27
N LYS A 94 -34.04 -18.24 5.48
CA LYS A 94 -35.14 -17.29 5.33
C LYS A 94 -35.89 -17.11 6.64
N ASP A 95 -36.10 -15.85 7.04
CA ASP A 95 -36.84 -15.44 8.23
C ASP A 95 -36.28 -16.00 9.57
N PHE A 96 -34.98 -16.33 9.59
CA PHE A 96 -34.31 -16.88 10.76
C PHE A 96 -33.05 -16.07 11.12
N THR A 97 -32.87 -15.82 12.43
CA THR A 97 -31.64 -15.22 12.95
C THR A 97 -30.65 -16.33 13.27
N ALA A 98 -29.53 -16.36 12.57
CA ALA A 98 -28.42 -17.25 12.90
C ALA A 98 -27.65 -16.67 14.09
N VAL A 99 -27.54 -17.44 15.18
CA VAL A 99 -26.76 -17.04 16.36
C VAL A 99 -25.44 -17.80 16.38
N ILE A 100 -24.33 -17.06 16.56
CA ILE A 100 -22.99 -17.64 16.59
C ILE A 100 -22.14 -17.02 17.70
N HIS A 101 -21.48 -17.84 18.50
CA HIS A 101 -20.59 -17.40 19.58
C HIS A 101 -19.15 -17.71 19.24
N PHE A 102 -18.25 -16.75 19.53
CA PHE A 102 -16.81 -16.92 19.41
C PHE A 102 -16.17 -16.93 20.79
N GLN A 103 -15.43 -18.00 21.08
CA GLN A 103 -14.60 -18.13 22.29
C GLN A 103 -13.15 -17.94 21.86
N MET A 104 -12.64 -16.72 21.97
CA MET A 104 -11.30 -16.37 21.51
C MET A 104 -10.25 -16.80 22.53
N GLN A 105 -9.17 -17.37 22.03
CA GLN A 105 -8.01 -17.74 22.83
C GLN A 105 -7.02 -16.58 22.82
N GLU A 106 -6.46 -16.24 23.98
CA GLU A 106 -5.37 -15.27 24.05
C GLU A 106 -4.15 -15.75 23.24
N GLU A 107 -3.57 -14.87 22.47
CA GLU A 107 -2.37 -15.14 21.67
C GLU A 107 -1.44 -13.93 21.70
N SER A 108 -0.19 -14.18 22.10
CA SER A 108 0.82 -13.12 22.21
C SER A 108 1.41 -12.69 20.87
N PHE A 109 1.26 -13.51 19.81
CA PHE A 109 1.78 -13.23 18.48
C PHE A 109 0.65 -13.15 17.46
N MET A 110 0.61 -12.05 16.69
CA MET A 110 -0.35 -11.83 15.61
C MET A 110 0.04 -12.66 14.36
N THR A 111 -0.21 -13.97 14.40
CA THR A 111 0.14 -14.89 13.31
C THR A 111 -0.95 -15.05 12.27
N ASP A 112 -2.20 -14.70 12.57
CA ASP A 112 -3.36 -14.90 11.69
C ASP A 112 -3.81 -13.63 10.95
N GLU A 113 -2.90 -12.68 10.73
CA GLU A 113 -3.18 -11.48 9.95
C GLU A 113 -3.53 -11.82 8.50
N VAL A 114 -4.48 -11.05 7.95
CA VAL A 114 -4.89 -11.16 6.55
C VAL A 114 -4.00 -10.27 5.70
N VAL A 115 -3.53 -10.82 4.59
CA VAL A 115 -2.70 -10.10 3.62
C VAL A 115 -3.30 -10.17 2.22
N VAL A 116 -3.06 -9.15 1.41
CA VAL A 116 -3.49 -9.09 0.01
C VAL A 116 -2.32 -9.06 -0.97
N SER A 117 -1.12 -8.73 -0.49
CA SER A 117 0.07 -8.56 -1.35
C SER A 117 0.65 -9.87 -1.88
N ALA A 118 0.25 -11.01 -1.31
CA ALA A 118 0.72 -12.31 -1.77
C ALA A 118 0.21 -12.68 -3.17
N ASN A 119 -1.09 -12.42 -3.44
CA ASN A 119 -1.77 -12.87 -4.66
C ASN A 119 -2.89 -11.94 -5.14
N ARG A 120 -2.94 -10.69 -4.67
CA ARG A 120 -4.02 -9.69 -4.87
C ARG A 120 -5.39 -10.13 -4.35
N ASN A 121 -5.43 -11.12 -3.47
CA ASN A 121 -6.62 -11.59 -2.77
C ASN A 121 -6.37 -11.66 -1.28
N GLU A 122 -7.40 -11.51 -0.49
CA GLU A 122 -7.31 -11.71 0.94
C GLU A 122 -7.00 -13.16 1.27
N VAL A 123 -5.90 -13.40 1.97
CA VAL A 123 -5.45 -14.70 2.44
C VAL A 123 -4.83 -14.57 3.82
N SER A 124 -4.97 -15.58 4.68
CA SER A 124 -4.22 -15.60 5.94
C SER A 124 -2.72 -15.57 5.63
N ARG A 125 -1.95 -14.79 6.41
CA ARG A 125 -0.49 -14.70 6.26
C ARG A 125 0.18 -16.08 6.34
N LYS A 126 -0.33 -16.98 7.19
CA LYS A 126 0.16 -18.36 7.29
C LYS A 126 -0.07 -19.17 6.02
N ASP A 127 -1.16 -18.92 5.30
CA ASP A 127 -1.53 -19.65 4.08
C ASP A 127 -1.03 -18.96 2.81
N ALA A 128 -0.37 -17.80 2.95
CA ALA A 128 0.23 -17.10 1.83
C ALA A 128 1.44 -17.87 1.28
N PRO A 129 1.49 -18.14 -0.05
CA PRO A 129 2.57 -18.90 -0.67
C PRO A 129 3.90 -18.14 -0.75
N VAL A 130 3.91 -16.86 -0.32
CA VAL A 130 5.10 -16.01 -0.16
C VAL A 130 5.15 -15.46 1.26
N VAL A 131 6.35 -15.13 1.72
CA VAL A 131 6.50 -14.43 3.00
C VAL A 131 5.99 -13.00 2.85
N VAL A 132 4.97 -12.65 3.61
CA VAL A 132 4.48 -11.27 3.72
C VAL A 132 4.74 -10.78 5.15
N ASN A 133 5.55 -9.76 5.26
CA ASN A 133 5.77 -9.09 6.54
C ASN A 133 4.70 -8.01 6.72
N VAL A 134 4.06 -7.98 7.87
CA VAL A 134 2.98 -7.05 8.17
C VAL A 134 3.40 -6.14 9.31
N MET A 135 3.21 -4.85 9.10
CA MET A 135 3.40 -3.82 10.10
C MET A 135 2.03 -3.22 10.41
N SER A 136 1.50 -3.53 11.57
CA SER A 136 0.17 -3.09 12.00
C SER A 136 0.15 -1.64 12.46
N ALA A 137 -1.03 -1.01 12.50
CA ALA A 137 -1.21 0.34 13.06
C ALA A 137 -0.67 0.46 14.49
N LYS A 138 -0.76 -0.62 15.29
CA LYS A 138 -0.22 -0.66 16.65
C LYS A 138 1.30 -0.47 16.69
N LEU A 139 2.05 -0.98 15.71
CA LEU A 139 3.50 -0.76 15.65
C LEU A 139 3.82 0.73 15.48
N PHE A 140 3.06 1.45 14.64
CA PHE A 140 3.23 2.89 14.45
C PHE A 140 3.00 3.67 15.75
N GLU A 141 2.00 3.27 16.53
CA GLU A 141 1.72 3.86 17.85
C GLU A 141 2.83 3.54 18.86
N MET A 142 3.30 2.28 18.92
CA MET A 142 4.35 1.86 19.85
C MET A 142 5.69 2.56 19.63
N VAL A 143 6.04 2.83 18.36
CA VAL A 143 7.30 3.52 18.01
C VAL A 143 7.13 5.03 17.93
N ASN A 144 5.97 5.57 18.26
CA ASN A 144 5.63 6.99 18.18
C ASN A 144 6.03 7.61 16.83
N SER A 145 5.71 6.93 15.74
CA SER A 145 6.07 7.39 14.41
C SER A 145 5.07 8.39 13.86
N THR A 146 5.58 9.48 13.30
CA THR A 146 4.77 10.51 12.61
C THR A 146 4.65 10.26 11.11
N ASP A 147 5.49 9.36 10.57
CA ASP A 147 5.54 9.03 9.15
C ASP A 147 5.86 7.55 8.91
N LEU A 148 5.51 7.10 7.70
CA LEU A 148 5.73 5.72 7.28
C LEU A 148 7.23 5.39 7.21
N ALA A 149 8.06 6.30 6.71
CA ALA A 149 9.48 6.05 6.47
C ALA A 149 10.21 5.62 7.75
N LYS A 150 10.00 6.32 8.86
CA LYS A 150 10.61 5.95 10.16
C LYS A 150 10.21 4.56 10.61
N THR A 151 8.93 4.20 10.45
CA THR A 151 8.41 2.91 10.90
C THR A 151 8.97 1.74 10.10
N LEU A 152 9.24 1.93 8.79
CA LEU A 152 9.81 0.88 7.94
C LEU A 152 11.17 0.37 8.42
N ASN A 153 11.96 1.17 9.16
CA ASN A 153 13.22 0.74 9.75
C ASN A 153 13.07 -0.35 10.83
N TYR A 154 11.87 -0.52 11.38
CA TYR A 154 11.60 -1.60 12.37
C TYR A 154 11.28 -2.95 11.70
N GLN A 155 11.24 -2.99 10.37
CA GLN A 155 11.02 -4.22 9.63
C GLN A 155 12.35 -4.80 9.14
N SER A 156 12.65 -6.05 9.52
CA SER A 156 13.85 -6.77 9.06
C SER A 156 13.94 -6.82 7.53
N GLY A 157 15.13 -6.52 6.99
CA GLY A 157 15.39 -6.46 5.54
C GLY A 157 14.99 -5.15 4.88
N LEU A 158 14.46 -4.19 5.64
CA LEU A 158 14.23 -2.82 5.18
C LEU A 158 15.22 -1.87 5.86
N ARG A 159 15.66 -0.88 5.13
CA ARG A 159 16.44 0.25 5.64
C ARG A 159 15.98 1.52 4.95
N VAL A 160 15.67 2.52 5.74
CA VAL A 160 15.39 3.86 5.24
C VAL A 160 16.62 4.72 5.42
N GLU A 161 17.10 5.28 4.34
CA GLU A 161 18.25 6.18 4.30
C GLU A 161 17.83 7.55 3.79
N ASN A 162 18.36 8.60 4.38
CA ASN A 162 18.26 9.94 3.83
C ASN A 162 19.46 10.17 2.93
N ASN A 163 19.24 10.19 1.62
CA ASN A 163 20.32 10.34 0.64
C ASN A 163 20.80 11.78 0.49
N CYS A 164 20.06 12.74 1.02
CA CYS A 164 20.44 14.15 1.02
C CYS A 164 20.04 14.79 2.35
N GLN A 165 20.99 15.42 3.04
CA GLN A 165 20.73 16.14 4.28
C GLN A 165 19.84 17.36 4.05
N ASN A 166 20.10 18.11 2.99
CA ASN A 166 19.40 19.36 2.71
C ASN A 166 17.94 19.15 2.28
N CYS A 167 17.66 18.21 1.39
CA CYS A 167 16.28 17.93 0.97
C CYS A 167 15.56 16.95 1.89
N GLY A 168 16.31 16.15 2.66
CA GLY A 168 15.79 15.24 3.67
C GLY A 168 14.81 14.22 3.07
N PHE A 169 15.12 13.64 1.91
CA PHE A 169 14.23 12.67 1.34
C PHE A 169 14.61 11.24 1.75
N PRO A 170 13.65 10.49 2.32
CA PRO A 170 13.88 9.11 2.71
C PRO A 170 13.74 8.18 1.50
N GLN A 171 14.72 7.31 1.34
CA GLN A 171 14.70 6.24 0.36
C GLN A 171 14.68 4.88 1.07
N VAL A 172 13.77 3.98 0.66
CA VAL A 172 13.69 2.65 1.26
C VAL A 172 14.50 1.67 0.43
N ARG A 173 15.47 1.02 1.08
CA ARG A 173 16.19 -0.12 0.54
C ARG A 173 15.54 -1.42 1.00
N ILE A 174 15.25 -2.31 0.07
CA ILE A 174 14.78 -3.67 0.36
C ILE A 174 15.93 -4.63 0.05
N ASN A 175 16.38 -5.38 1.06
CA ASN A 175 17.50 -6.33 0.95
C ASN A 175 18.77 -5.70 0.34
N GLY A 176 19.02 -4.41 0.60
CA GLY A 176 20.17 -3.65 0.11
C GLY A 176 19.98 -3.02 -1.28
N LEU A 177 18.91 -3.34 -2.01
CA LEU A 177 18.59 -2.70 -3.30
C LEU A 177 17.98 -1.31 -3.07
N GLU A 178 18.37 -0.35 -3.91
CA GLU A 178 17.98 1.06 -3.79
C GLU A 178 16.48 1.30 -4.01
N GLY A 179 16.01 2.47 -3.57
CA GLY A 179 14.61 2.87 -3.62
C GLY A 179 13.91 2.70 -4.98
N PRO A 180 14.52 3.08 -6.11
CA PRO A 180 13.95 2.90 -7.43
C PRO A 180 13.63 1.43 -7.81
N TYR A 181 14.20 0.47 -7.10
CA TYR A 181 13.92 -0.96 -7.25
C TYR A 181 12.79 -1.47 -6.35
N SER A 182 12.16 -0.58 -5.58
CA SER A 182 11.08 -0.90 -4.64
C SER A 182 9.75 -0.34 -5.14
N GLN A 183 8.77 -1.21 -5.37
CA GLN A 183 7.44 -0.79 -5.78
C GLN A 183 6.59 -0.43 -4.56
N ILE A 184 6.13 0.84 -4.50
CA ILE A 184 5.23 1.30 -3.46
C ILE A 184 3.80 1.35 -4.01
N LEU A 185 2.87 0.80 -3.25
CA LEU A 185 1.46 0.70 -3.60
C LEU A 185 0.59 1.29 -2.50
N ILE A 186 -0.56 1.82 -2.87
CA ILE A 186 -1.67 2.12 -1.95
C ILE A 186 -2.86 1.25 -2.37
N ASN A 187 -3.36 0.44 -1.44
CA ASN A 187 -4.47 -0.49 -1.70
C ASN A 187 -4.23 -1.38 -2.95
N SER A 188 -2.99 -1.90 -3.08
CA SER A 188 -2.52 -2.73 -4.21
C SER A 188 -2.49 -2.02 -5.57
N ARG A 189 -2.46 -0.69 -5.60
CA ARG A 189 -2.40 0.11 -6.83
C ARG A 189 -1.13 0.94 -6.89
N PRO A 190 -0.39 0.89 -7.98
CA PRO A 190 0.80 1.72 -8.17
C PRO A 190 0.38 3.15 -8.54
N ILE A 191 0.11 4.00 -7.55
CA ILE A 191 -0.22 5.42 -7.77
C ILE A 191 0.94 6.35 -7.45
N ILE A 192 2.02 5.81 -6.92
CA ILE A 192 3.21 6.57 -6.61
C ILE A 192 4.03 6.71 -7.89
N SER A 193 4.18 7.94 -8.35
CA SER A 193 4.98 8.32 -9.52
C SER A 193 6.47 8.33 -9.19
N ALA A 194 7.30 8.53 -10.19
CA ALA A 194 8.73 8.77 -10.02
C ALA A 194 9.01 9.90 -9.01
N LEU A 195 8.30 11.02 -9.13
CA LEU A 195 8.41 12.14 -8.19
C LEU A 195 7.95 11.77 -6.77
N SER A 196 6.82 11.08 -6.64
CA SER A 196 6.30 10.66 -5.34
C SER A 196 7.11 9.51 -4.74
N GLY A 197 7.81 8.72 -5.53
CA GLY A 197 8.71 7.68 -5.06
C GLY A 197 9.84 8.21 -4.18
N VAL A 198 10.20 9.47 -4.36
CA VAL A 198 11.24 10.17 -3.59
C VAL A 198 10.71 10.67 -2.25
N TYR A 199 9.62 11.43 -2.25
CA TYR A 199 9.09 12.08 -1.04
C TYR A 199 7.84 11.38 -0.48
N GLY A 200 7.19 10.55 -1.27
CA GLY A 200 5.86 10.00 -1.00
C GLY A 200 5.72 9.23 0.30
N LEU A 201 6.79 8.59 0.78
CA LEU A 201 6.75 7.82 2.03
C LEU A 201 6.49 8.68 3.27
N GLU A 202 7.00 9.90 3.31
CA GLU A 202 6.73 10.83 4.42
C GLU A 202 5.38 11.55 4.26
N GLN A 203 4.88 11.62 3.02
CA GLN A 203 3.63 12.31 2.69
C GLN A 203 2.37 11.49 3.02
N ILE A 204 2.53 10.20 3.33
CA ILE A 204 1.43 9.33 3.72
C ILE A 204 1.24 9.42 5.24
N PRO A 205 0.14 9.99 5.72
CA PRO A 205 -0.10 10.15 7.15
C PRO A 205 -0.39 8.81 7.82
N VAL A 206 0.29 8.55 8.93
CA VAL A 206 0.18 7.26 9.66
C VAL A 206 -1.23 6.98 10.16
N ASN A 207 -2.02 8.01 10.44
CA ASN A 207 -3.40 7.86 10.94
C ASN A 207 -4.38 7.28 9.90
N MET A 208 -4.05 7.34 8.60
CA MET A 208 -4.85 6.68 7.55
C MET A 208 -4.47 5.20 7.34
N ILE A 209 -3.33 4.76 7.87
CA ILE A 209 -2.79 3.42 7.63
C ILE A 209 -3.44 2.41 8.57
N GLU A 210 -3.97 1.32 8.03
CA GLU A 210 -4.40 0.15 8.77
C GLU A 210 -3.21 -0.80 9.02
N ARG A 211 -2.48 -1.10 7.94
CA ARG A 211 -1.27 -1.90 7.97
C ARG A 211 -0.41 -1.66 6.73
N VAL A 212 0.84 -2.04 6.82
CA VAL A 212 1.77 -2.07 5.68
C VAL A 212 2.21 -3.50 5.45
N GLU A 213 2.06 -3.98 4.23
CA GLU A 213 2.45 -5.31 3.81
C GLU A 213 3.72 -5.22 2.96
N VAL A 214 4.75 -5.96 3.33
CA VAL A 214 6.03 -5.98 2.63
C VAL A 214 6.30 -7.38 2.08
N VAL A 215 6.45 -7.47 0.77
CA VAL A 215 6.88 -8.67 0.06
C VAL A 215 8.28 -8.42 -0.49
N ARG A 216 9.23 -9.25 -0.13
CA ARG A 216 10.62 -9.14 -0.58
C ARG A 216 10.88 -10.00 -1.81
N GLY A 217 11.84 -9.57 -2.65
CA GLY A 217 12.15 -10.22 -3.92
C GLY A 217 11.27 -9.74 -5.07
N GLY A 218 11.50 -10.24 -6.28
CA GLY A 218 10.82 -9.79 -7.50
C GLY A 218 9.29 -9.89 -7.41
N GLY A 219 8.61 -8.77 -7.58
CA GLY A 219 7.15 -8.65 -7.52
C GLY A 219 6.49 -8.32 -8.86
N SER A 220 7.27 -8.21 -9.94
CA SER A 220 6.77 -7.69 -11.22
C SER A 220 5.69 -8.55 -11.85
N ALA A 221 5.65 -9.85 -11.57
CA ALA A 221 4.58 -10.74 -12.03
C ALA A 221 3.18 -10.34 -11.52
N LEU A 222 3.08 -9.58 -10.43
CA LEU A 222 1.81 -9.04 -9.93
C LEU A 222 1.66 -7.54 -10.12
N PHE A 223 2.73 -6.81 -9.79
CA PHE A 223 2.65 -5.37 -9.59
C PHE A 223 3.34 -4.57 -10.69
N GLY A 224 4.01 -5.24 -11.65
CA GLY A 224 4.62 -4.62 -12.83
C GLY A 224 5.99 -4.02 -12.57
N ALA A 225 6.28 -2.90 -13.24
CA ALA A 225 7.58 -2.25 -13.19
C ALA A 225 8.01 -1.83 -11.77
N ASN A 226 9.32 -1.71 -11.57
CA ASN A 226 9.97 -1.27 -10.33
C ASN A 226 9.91 -2.26 -9.14
N ALA A 227 9.19 -3.38 -9.24
CA ALA A 227 9.14 -4.42 -8.21
C ALA A 227 10.31 -5.40 -8.33
N VAL A 228 11.56 -4.91 -8.35
CA VAL A 228 12.79 -5.70 -8.46
C VAL A 228 13.23 -6.21 -7.08
N GLY A 229 13.37 -5.31 -6.12
CA GLY A 229 13.76 -5.61 -4.72
C GLY A 229 12.60 -6.07 -3.86
N GLY A 230 11.39 -5.65 -4.20
CA GLY A 230 10.19 -6.00 -3.47
C GLY A 230 9.05 -5.00 -3.66
N THR A 231 8.01 -5.22 -2.86
CA THR A 231 6.80 -4.40 -2.88
C THR A 231 6.42 -3.98 -1.47
N ILE A 232 6.10 -2.72 -1.29
CA ILE A 232 5.54 -2.14 -0.05
C ILE A 232 4.12 -1.72 -0.37
N ASN A 233 3.14 -2.39 0.20
CA ASN A 233 1.72 -2.13 -0.03
C ASN A 233 1.08 -1.54 1.23
N ILE A 234 0.63 -0.31 1.11
CA ILE A 234 0.00 0.45 2.19
C ILE A 234 -1.50 0.21 2.11
N ILE A 235 -2.04 -0.44 3.12
CA ILE A 235 -3.47 -0.69 3.24
C ILE A 235 -4.08 0.41 4.12
N THR A 236 -5.03 1.14 3.59
CA THR A 236 -5.70 2.23 4.30
C THR A 236 -6.89 1.72 5.11
N LYS A 237 -7.18 2.42 6.22
CA LYS A 237 -8.31 2.09 7.11
C LYS A 237 -9.64 2.12 6.36
N ASP A 238 -10.41 1.06 6.48
CA ASP A 238 -11.80 1.02 6.03
C ASP A 238 -12.75 1.50 7.14
N PRO A 239 -13.82 2.25 6.84
CA PRO A 239 -14.86 2.57 7.81
C PRO A 239 -15.67 1.30 8.11
N ILE A 240 -15.43 0.68 9.26
CA ILE A 240 -16.13 -0.54 9.71
C ILE A 240 -17.05 -0.29 10.90
N SER A 241 -16.83 0.78 11.65
CA SER A 241 -17.63 1.19 12.80
C SER A 241 -17.58 2.70 13.00
N ASN A 242 -18.54 3.23 13.78
CA ASN A 242 -18.49 4.61 14.20
C ASN A 242 -17.36 4.81 15.19
N SER A 243 -16.43 5.70 14.89
CA SER A 243 -15.28 5.98 15.74
C SER A 243 -14.79 7.41 15.58
N PHE A 244 -14.13 7.90 16.62
CA PHE A 244 -13.43 9.17 16.62
C PHE A 244 -12.11 9.01 17.34
N GLN A 245 -11.03 9.47 16.72
CA GLN A 245 -9.70 9.42 17.31
C GLN A 245 -8.98 10.74 17.06
N VAL A 246 -8.31 11.26 18.07
CA VAL A 246 -7.37 12.39 17.97
C VAL A 246 -6.05 11.95 18.54
N SER A 247 -4.98 12.28 17.87
CA SER A 247 -3.60 12.04 18.30
C SER A 247 -2.79 13.32 18.23
N SER A 248 -1.92 13.54 19.20
CA SER A 248 -0.98 14.65 19.20
C SER A 248 0.36 14.15 19.70
N MET A 249 1.42 14.55 19.03
CA MET A 249 2.79 14.27 19.46
C MET A 249 3.60 15.55 19.39
N PHE A 250 4.41 15.74 20.40
CA PHE A 250 5.33 16.86 20.50
C PHE A 250 6.73 16.32 20.83
N SER A 251 7.69 16.61 19.99
CA SER A 251 9.06 16.14 20.11
C SER A 251 10.02 17.31 20.21
N CYS A 252 11.03 17.17 21.07
CA CYS A 252 12.13 18.12 21.20
C CYS A 252 13.45 17.39 20.87
N MET A 253 14.21 17.93 19.95
CA MET A 253 15.52 17.42 19.55
C MET A 253 16.59 18.25 20.25
N ASP A 254 17.30 17.65 21.20
CA ASP A 254 18.40 18.23 22.00
C ASP A 254 18.10 19.60 22.64
N GLY A 255 16.83 19.91 22.90
CA GLY A 255 16.41 21.23 23.38
C GLY A 255 16.50 22.37 22.34
N LYS A 256 16.99 22.08 21.13
CA LYS A 256 17.26 23.07 20.07
C LYS A 256 16.10 23.20 19.08
N SER A 257 15.45 22.10 18.72
CA SER A 257 14.41 22.08 17.70
C SER A 257 13.16 21.31 18.13
N TRP A 258 12.02 21.71 17.60
CA TRP A 258 10.71 21.17 17.94
C TRP A 258 10.01 20.61 16.72
N GLU A 259 9.36 19.47 16.91
CA GLU A 259 8.45 18.87 15.95
C GLU A 259 7.09 18.63 16.60
N GLN A 260 6.03 19.08 15.94
CA GLN A 260 4.65 18.87 16.36
C GLN A 260 3.91 18.06 15.28
N TYR A 261 3.18 17.06 15.72
CA TYR A 261 2.22 16.31 14.91
C TYR A 261 0.85 16.34 15.58
N MET A 262 -0.18 16.55 14.79
CA MET A 262 -1.58 16.41 15.17
C MET A 262 -2.30 15.58 14.12
N GLY A 263 -3.10 14.61 14.53
CA GLY A 263 -3.89 13.77 13.64
C GLY A 263 -5.30 13.56 14.17
N GLY A 264 -6.27 13.53 13.28
CA GLY A 264 -7.67 13.25 13.59
C GLY A 264 -8.27 12.24 12.61
N ASN A 265 -9.10 11.34 13.11
CA ASN A 265 -9.88 10.39 12.32
C ASN A 265 -11.33 10.40 12.80
N VAL A 266 -12.25 10.36 11.84
CA VAL A 266 -13.69 10.16 12.10
C VAL A 266 -14.18 9.07 11.16
N SER A 267 -14.85 8.06 11.69
CA SER A 267 -15.49 7.01 10.89
C SER A 267 -16.97 6.96 11.21
N LEU A 268 -17.80 6.96 10.18
CA LEU A 268 -19.24 6.88 10.26
C LEU A 268 -19.74 5.76 9.36
N VAL A 269 -20.56 4.88 9.90
CA VAL A 269 -21.07 3.70 9.20
C VAL A 269 -22.56 3.56 9.43
N ALA A 270 -23.30 3.28 8.37
CA ALA A 270 -24.73 2.98 8.47
C ALA A 270 -24.97 1.70 9.27
N LYS A 271 -26.07 1.65 10.04
CA LYS A 271 -26.44 0.49 10.87
C LYS A 271 -26.57 -0.84 10.10
N ASP A 272 -26.91 -0.76 8.82
CA ASP A 272 -27.01 -1.92 7.92
C ASP A 272 -25.75 -2.15 7.07
N ASN A 273 -24.66 -1.42 7.36
CA ASN A 273 -23.41 -1.45 6.60
C ASN A 273 -23.56 -1.19 5.09
N SER A 274 -24.62 -0.51 4.67
CA SER A 274 -24.85 -0.17 3.26
C SER A 274 -23.90 0.91 2.76
N TYR A 275 -23.44 1.81 3.63
CA TYR A 275 -22.43 2.82 3.32
C TYR A 275 -21.62 3.17 4.57
N GLY A 276 -20.43 3.68 4.34
CA GLY A 276 -19.57 4.20 5.38
C GLY A 276 -18.57 5.21 4.82
N ILE A 277 -18.10 6.10 5.68
CA ILE A 277 -17.07 7.09 5.36
C ILE A 277 -16.10 7.23 6.52
N ALA A 278 -14.81 7.21 6.21
CA ALA A 278 -13.74 7.59 7.12
C ALA A 278 -13.10 8.88 6.61
N LEU A 279 -13.04 9.89 7.47
CA LEU A 279 -12.34 11.15 7.24
C LEU A 279 -11.07 11.14 8.07
N TYR A 280 -9.99 11.69 7.54
CA TYR A 280 -8.75 11.87 8.28
C TYR A 280 -8.08 13.19 7.94
N GLU A 281 -7.44 13.76 8.93
CA GLU A 281 -6.62 14.96 8.79
C GLU A 281 -5.34 14.78 9.59
N SER A 282 -4.24 15.33 9.10
CA SER A 282 -2.99 15.40 9.84
C SER A 282 -2.25 16.69 9.54
N TYR A 283 -1.66 17.25 10.58
CA TYR A 283 -0.76 18.39 10.54
C TYR A 283 0.58 18.02 11.15
N ARG A 284 1.67 18.35 10.46
CA ARG A 284 3.03 18.14 10.94
C ARG A 284 3.85 19.38 10.70
N ASN A 285 4.50 19.85 11.75
CA ASN A 285 5.41 21.00 11.66
C ASN A 285 6.70 20.70 12.41
N ARG A 286 7.83 20.84 11.74
CA ARG A 286 9.17 20.67 12.29
C ARG A 286 10.00 21.92 12.01
N ASN A 287 10.64 22.46 13.04
CA ASN A 287 11.67 23.48 12.89
C ASN A 287 12.97 22.84 12.36
N PRO A 288 13.84 23.60 11.68
CA PRO A 288 15.14 23.08 11.29
C PRO A 288 15.95 22.70 12.53
N TYR A 289 16.74 21.65 12.42
CA TYR A 289 17.65 21.18 13.46
C TYR A 289 19.07 21.17 12.95
N ASP A 290 19.91 21.99 13.59
CA ASP A 290 21.36 22.08 13.42
C ASP A 290 21.99 21.40 14.64
N ARG A 291 22.67 20.28 14.42
CA ARG A 291 23.21 19.43 15.48
C ARG A 291 24.53 19.96 16.03
N ASP A 292 25.43 20.35 15.15
CA ASP A 292 26.80 20.68 15.44
C ASP A 292 27.08 22.18 15.46
N ASP A 293 26.03 23.01 15.32
CA ASP A 293 26.04 24.47 15.38
C ASP A 293 26.91 25.10 14.28
N ASP A 294 26.98 24.46 13.10
CA ASP A 294 27.72 25.00 11.94
C ASP A 294 26.87 25.96 11.08
N GLY A 295 25.60 26.11 11.44
CA GLY A 295 24.64 26.98 10.78
C GLY A 295 23.84 26.28 9.68
N PHE A 296 24.11 24.99 9.37
CA PHE A 296 23.37 24.18 8.41
C PHE A 296 22.52 23.15 9.14
N SER A 297 21.42 22.78 8.54
CA SER A 297 20.49 21.83 9.15
C SER A 297 20.77 20.38 8.74
N GLU A 298 20.89 19.46 9.71
CA GLU A 298 20.82 18.01 9.48
C GLU A 298 19.38 17.53 9.26
N LEU A 299 18.42 18.24 9.87
CA LEU A 299 17.00 18.01 9.59
C LEU A 299 16.36 19.33 9.17
N GLY A 300 15.87 19.36 7.94
CA GLY A 300 15.26 20.56 7.37
C GLY A 300 13.93 20.93 8.02
N LYS A 301 13.51 22.17 7.82
CA LYS A 301 12.17 22.66 8.15
C LYS A 301 11.12 21.89 7.35
N LEU A 302 10.04 21.48 8.01
CA LEU A 302 8.91 20.80 7.40
C LEU A 302 7.60 21.43 7.89
N ASN A 303 6.69 21.70 6.96
CA ASN A 303 5.30 22.01 7.28
C ASN A 303 4.42 21.22 6.32
N MET A 304 3.57 20.34 6.82
CA MET A 304 2.73 19.47 6.03
C MET A 304 1.33 19.41 6.60
N ASN A 305 0.37 19.51 5.72
CA ASN A 305 -1.05 19.33 6.04
C ASN A 305 -1.65 18.34 5.04
N THR A 306 -2.29 17.29 5.54
CA THR A 306 -2.97 16.29 4.72
C THR A 306 -4.40 16.13 5.20
N PHE A 307 -5.33 16.19 4.26
CA PHE A 307 -6.73 15.88 4.48
C PHE A 307 -7.19 14.83 3.48
N GLY A 308 -8.04 13.91 3.90
CA GLY A 308 -8.60 12.93 2.99
C GLY A 308 -9.79 12.18 3.54
N PHE A 309 -10.36 11.35 2.67
CA PHE A 309 -11.44 10.45 3.03
C PHE A 309 -11.37 9.14 2.26
N ARG A 310 -11.96 8.12 2.85
CA ARG A 310 -12.30 6.85 2.20
C ARG A 310 -13.74 6.52 2.50
N ALA A 311 -14.52 6.20 1.47
CA ALA A 311 -15.94 5.88 1.59
C ALA A 311 -16.25 4.61 0.81
N TYR A 312 -17.27 3.89 1.25
CA TYR A 312 -17.87 2.83 0.46
C TYR A 312 -19.38 2.97 0.39
N TYR A 313 -19.93 2.43 -0.69
CA TYR A 313 -21.36 2.23 -0.86
C TYR A 313 -21.61 0.83 -1.41
N ARG A 314 -22.56 0.11 -0.84
CA ARG A 314 -23.01 -1.22 -1.26
C ARG A 314 -24.40 -1.13 -1.87
N PRO A 315 -24.50 -0.99 -3.20
CA PRO A 315 -25.82 -1.01 -3.89
C PRO A 315 -26.59 -2.28 -3.62
N THR A 316 -25.88 -3.40 -3.52
CA THR A 316 -26.39 -4.72 -3.17
C THR A 316 -25.42 -5.44 -2.23
N HIS A 317 -25.83 -6.55 -1.63
CA HIS A 317 -24.90 -7.40 -0.85
C HIS A 317 -23.76 -7.99 -1.68
N PHE A 318 -23.95 -8.08 -2.99
CA PHE A 318 -22.97 -8.64 -3.92
C PHE A 318 -22.16 -7.58 -4.65
N SER A 319 -22.30 -6.31 -4.29
CA SER A 319 -21.55 -5.24 -4.95
C SER A 319 -21.10 -4.18 -3.96
N ARG A 320 -19.89 -3.63 -4.22
CA ARG A 320 -19.30 -2.58 -3.42
C ARG A 320 -18.60 -1.57 -4.31
N ILE A 321 -18.90 -0.31 -4.11
CA ILE A 321 -18.18 0.83 -4.68
C ILE A 321 -17.32 1.41 -3.56
N ASN A 322 -16.02 1.62 -3.83
CA ASN A 322 -15.16 2.36 -2.93
C ASN A 322 -14.72 3.65 -3.62
N LEU A 323 -14.65 4.71 -2.86
CA LEU A 323 -14.16 6.02 -3.28
C LEU A 323 -13.15 6.52 -2.25
N GLU A 324 -12.01 7.00 -2.73
CA GLU A 324 -10.96 7.58 -1.89
C GLU A 324 -10.42 8.87 -2.50
N TYR A 325 -10.05 9.81 -1.65
CA TYR A 325 -9.40 11.04 -2.04
C TYR A 325 -8.53 11.54 -0.90
N HIS A 326 -7.37 12.07 -1.23
CA HIS A 326 -6.57 12.86 -0.30
C HIS A 326 -5.83 13.99 -1.01
N THR A 327 -5.57 15.03 -0.25
CA THR A 327 -4.74 16.17 -0.66
C THR A 327 -3.67 16.42 0.40
N THR A 328 -2.45 16.69 -0.06
CA THR A 328 -1.32 17.03 0.79
C THR A 328 -0.69 18.32 0.31
N ASN A 329 -0.53 19.27 1.23
CA ASN A 329 0.27 20.47 1.03
C ASN A 329 1.52 20.33 1.89
N GLU A 330 2.68 20.32 1.26
CA GLU A 330 3.97 20.18 1.93
C GLU A 330 4.88 21.35 1.57
N PHE A 331 5.51 21.92 2.57
CA PHE A 331 6.66 22.79 2.45
C PHE A 331 7.86 22.16 3.17
N ARG A 332 8.98 22.03 2.47
CA ARG A 332 10.23 21.47 2.98
C ARG A 332 11.39 22.37 2.61
N ARG A 333 12.30 22.62 3.55
CA ARG A 333 13.52 23.39 3.30
C ARG A 333 14.65 22.91 4.19
N GLY A 334 15.79 22.61 3.60
CA GLY A 334 17.06 22.37 4.28
C GLY A 334 18.13 23.34 3.83
N GLY A 335 19.28 23.34 4.51
CA GLY A 335 20.38 24.25 4.28
C GLY A 335 20.54 25.25 5.42
N ASN A 336 20.76 26.51 5.10
CA ASN A 336 20.99 27.56 6.10
C ASN A 336 20.14 28.82 5.88
N LYS A 337 20.29 29.83 6.72
CA LYS A 337 19.67 31.17 6.62
C LYS A 337 18.17 31.10 6.32
N PHE A 338 17.42 30.36 7.15
CA PHE A 338 16.00 30.04 6.96
C PHE A 338 15.06 31.24 6.90
N ASP A 339 15.51 32.42 7.39
CA ASP A 339 14.73 33.67 7.38
C ASP A 339 14.85 34.44 6.06
N LEU A 340 15.81 34.06 5.19
CA LEU A 340 16.05 34.69 3.90
C LEU A 340 15.37 33.91 2.76
N GLN A 341 15.33 34.51 1.57
CA GLN A 341 14.87 33.79 0.38
C GLN A 341 15.83 32.63 0.04
N PRO A 342 15.38 31.55 -0.63
CA PRO A 342 16.25 30.42 -0.94
C PRO A 342 17.56 30.80 -1.64
N HIS A 343 17.49 31.69 -2.63
CA HIS A 343 18.66 32.15 -3.38
C HIS A 343 19.59 33.13 -2.61
N GLU A 344 19.19 33.56 -1.43
CA GLU A 344 20.03 34.40 -0.57
C GLU A 344 20.80 33.56 0.46
N SER A 345 20.58 32.27 0.48
CA SER A 345 21.27 31.30 1.33
C SER A 345 22.55 30.81 0.67
N ASP A 346 23.47 30.28 1.45
CA ASP A 346 24.72 29.74 0.91
C ASP A 346 24.48 28.40 0.22
N ILE A 347 23.69 27.53 0.85
CA ILE A 347 23.17 26.28 0.26
C ILE A 347 21.71 26.14 0.73
N THR A 348 20.80 25.88 -0.20
CA THR A 348 19.40 25.60 0.15
C THR A 348 18.78 24.65 -0.85
N GLU A 349 18.08 23.69 -0.30
CA GLU A 349 17.11 22.88 -1.04
C GLU A 349 15.72 23.13 -0.45
N GLN A 350 14.82 23.64 -1.28
CA GLN A 350 13.46 23.94 -0.89
C GLN A 350 12.48 23.35 -1.89
N THR A 351 11.45 22.70 -1.37
CA THR A 351 10.33 22.21 -2.17
C THR A 351 8.99 22.60 -1.56
N LYS A 352 8.04 22.90 -2.42
CA LYS A 352 6.63 23.06 -2.07
C LYS A 352 5.81 22.15 -2.97
N HIS A 353 5.15 21.17 -2.39
CA HIS A 353 4.30 20.22 -3.09
C HIS A 353 2.82 20.50 -2.82
N ILE A 354 2.00 20.36 -3.86
CA ILE A 354 0.55 20.22 -3.76
C ILE A 354 0.19 18.92 -4.44
N ILE A 355 -0.24 17.94 -3.66
CA ILE A 355 -0.56 16.59 -4.14
C ILE A 355 -2.06 16.38 -4.00
N ASN A 356 -2.70 15.95 -5.08
CA ASN A 356 -4.09 15.51 -5.09
C ASN A 356 -4.15 14.09 -5.61
N SER A 357 -4.67 13.17 -4.82
CA SER A 357 -4.78 11.76 -5.19
C SER A 357 -6.20 11.26 -4.93
N GLY A 358 -6.67 10.39 -5.80
CA GLY A 358 -8.00 9.80 -5.65
C GLY A 358 -8.12 8.48 -6.38
N GLY A 359 -9.12 7.70 -5.97
CA GLY A 359 -9.37 6.40 -6.56
C GLY A 359 -10.82 5.98 -6.44
N VAL A 360 -11.26 5.17 -7.38
CA VAL A 360 -12.55 4.51 -7.37
C VAL A 360 -12.39 3.04 -7.68
N SER A 361 -13.15 2.19 -7.00
CA SER A 361 -13.26 0.78 -7.41
C SER A 361 -14.69 0.28 -7.29
N TYR A 362 -15.00 -0.70 -8.13
CA TYR A 362 -16.26 -1.42 -8.12
C TYR A 362 -15.98 -2.92 -8.05
N ASP A 363 -16.45 -3.56 -7.00
CA ASP A 363 -16.36 -5.00 -6.80
C ASP A 363 -17.76 -5.61 -6.99
N LEU A 364 -17.85 -6.64 -7.81
CA LEU A 364 -19.06 -7.42 -8.05
C LEU A 364 -18.78 -8.88 -7.74
N PHE A 365 -19.60 -9.46 -6.87
CA PHE A 365 -19.53 -10.87 -6.46
C PHE A 365 -20.72 -11.64 -7.00
N TRP A 366 -20.54 -12.95 -7.29
CA TRP A 366 -21.64 -13.85 -7.64
C TRP A 366 -21.33 -15.29 -7.25
N ARG A 367 -22.32 -16.18 -7.40
CA ARG A 367 -22.24 -17.60 -7.00
C ARG A 367 -21.71 -17.77 -5.57
N GLU A 368 -22.42 -17.18 -4.60
CA GLU A 368 -22.05 -17.26 -3.18
C GLU A 368 -20.62 -16.77 -2.92
N TYR A 369 -20.26 -15.65 -3.55
CA TYR A 369 -18.93 -14.99 -3.45
C TYR A 369 -17.74 -15.81 -3.98
N LYS A 370 -17.99 -16.95 -4.68
CA LYS A 370 -16.91 -17.73 -5.30
C LYS A 370 -16.22 -17.00 -6.45
N HIS A 371 -16.87 -16.02 -7.03
CA HIS A 371 -16.36 -15.25 -8.15
C HIS A 371 -16.45 -13.75 -7.84
N LYS A 372 -15.42 -13.02 -8.23
CA LYS A 372 -15.35 -11.56 -8.09
C LYS A 372 -14.81 -10.93 -9.36
N ILE A 373 -15.42 -9.84 -9.80
CA ILE A 373 -14.83 -8.89 -10.74
C ILE A 373 -14.58 -7.59 -9.98
N SER A 374 -13.37 -7.05 -10.13
CA SER A 374 -12.99 -5.75 -9.61
C SER A 374 -12.62 -4.85 -10.78
N LEU A 375 -13.26 -3.69 -10.90
CA LEU A 375 -12.87 -2.61 -11.79
C LEU A 375 -12.35 -1.47 -10.94
N TYR A 376 -11.24 -0.87 -11.32
CA TYR A 376 -10.64 0.20 -10.54
C TYR A 376 -9.94 1.25 -11.40
N GLY A 377 -9.88 2.44 -10.85
CA GLY A 377 -9.08 3.54 -11.37
C GLY A 377 -8.53 4.38 -10.24
N SER A 378 -7.34 4.89 -10.40
CA SER A 378 -6.71 5.83 -9.47
C SER A 378 -5.94 6.89 -10.25
N ILE A 379 -5.81 8.08 -9.66
CA ILE A 379 -5.15 9.23 -10.25
C ILE A 379 -4.43 10.01 -9.16
N GLN A 380 -3.23 10.48 -9.46
CA GLN A 380 -2.48 11.40 -8.61
C GLN A 380 -1.90 12.52 -9.47
N HIS A 381 -2.07 13.75 -9.01
CA HIS A 381 -1.46 14.94 -9.60
C HIS A 381 -0.60 15.62 -8.55
N THR A 382 0.63 15.94 -8.90
CA THR A 382 1.59 16.65 -8.06
C THR A 382 2.09 17.90 -8.78
N ASP A 383 1.85 19.06 -8.19
CA ASP A 383 2.49 20.34 -8.56
C ASP A 383 3.61 20.60 -7.55
N ARG A 384 4.84 20.79 -8.04
CA ARG A 384 6.00 21.08 -7.21
C ARG A 384 6.68 22.35 -7.68
N ASN A 385 6.91 23.27 -6.75
CA ASN A 385 7.86 24.36 -6.92
C ASN A 385 9.12 24.02 -6.12
N SER A 386 10.29 24.14 -6.72
CA SER A 386 11.57 23.76 -6.14
C SER A 386 12.62 24.85 -6.25
N TYR A 387 13.57 24.80 -5.35
CA TYR A 387 14.85 25.48 -5.46
C TYR A 387 15.94 24.51 -4.98
N TYR A 388 16.92 24.25 -5.83
CA TYR A 388 18.07 23.40 -5.50
C TYR A 388 19.33 24.17 -5.87
N GLY A 389 19.86 24.97 -4.95
CA GLY A 389 20.93 25.89 -5.29
C GLY A 389 21.93 26.12 -4.17
N ALA A 390 23.12 26.52 -4.59
CA ALA A 390 24.23 26.97 -3.76
C ALA A 390 24.77 28.29 -4.29
N GLN A 391 25.56 29.00 -3.46
CA GLN A 391 26.26 30.23 -3.83
C GLN A 391 25.33 31.34 -4.35
N GLN A 392 24.11 31.42 -3.83
CA GLN A 392 23.09 32.42 -4.13
C GLN A 392 22.62 32.42 -5.61
N ASP A 393 22.54 31.23 -6.21
CA ASP A 393 22.20 31.08 -7.62
C ASP A 393 20.71 31.33 -7.89
N MET A 394 20.41 32.39 -8.64
CA MET A 394 19.06 32.75 -9.07
C MET A 394 18.47 31.79 -10.11
N ASN A 395 19.29 30.95 -10.75
CA ASN A 395 18.88 30.05 -11.82
C ASN A 395 18.29 28.74 -11.30
N ALA A 396 18.45 28.45 -10.01
CA ALA A 396 18.14 27.15 -9.40
C ALA A 396 16.64 26.93 -9.08
N TYR A 397 15.77 27.85 -9.53
CA TYR A 397 14.31 27.68 -9.37
C TYR A 397 13.73 26.73 -10.41
N GLY A 398 12.90 25.80 -9.97
CA GLY A 398 12.24 24.82 -10.81
C GLY A 398 10.75 24.67 -10.54
N LYS A 399 10.04 24.15 -11.53
CA LYS A 399 8.64 23.77 -11.45
C LYS A 399 8.44 22.41 -12.10
N THR A 400 7.75 21.51 -11.37
CA THR A 400 7.42 20.17 -11.88
C THR A 400 5.92 19.95 -11.79
N ASP A 401 5.34 19.46 -12.88
CA ASP A 401 3.96 18.96 -12.96
C ASP A 401 4.02 17.46 -13.26
N ASP A 402 3.37 16.65 -12.44
CA ASP A 402 3.41 15.19 -12.54
C ASP A 402 2.01 14.60 -12.39
N LEU A 403 1.53 13.94 -13.43
CA LEU A 403 0.24 13.28 -13.49
C LEU A 403 0.41 11.79 -13.69
N THR A 404 0.03 11.00 -12.69
CA THR A 404 -0.03 9.54 -12.78
C THR A 404 -1.48 9.06 -12.70
N TRP A 405 -1.86 8.11 -13.54
CA TRP A 405 -3.14 7.42 -13.40
C TRP A 405 -3.03 5.96 -13.81
N VAL A 406 -3.85 5.14 -13.18
CA VAL A 406 -3.96 3.70 -13.42
C VAL A 406 -5.42 3.34 -13.58
N ALA A 407 -5.74 2.49 -14.54
CA ALA A 407 -7.05 1.88 -14.70
C ALA A 407 -6.89 0.39 -14.97
N GLY A 408 -7.76 -0.43 -14.38
CA GLY A 408 -7.67 -1.88 -14.54
C GLY A 408 -8.94 -2.62 -14.22
N GLY A 409 -8.94 -3.89 -14.60
CA GLY A 409 -9.97 -4.84 -14.27
C GLY A 409 -9.36 -6.19 -13.91
N MET A 410 -9.89 -6.84 -12.89
CA MET A 410 -9.42 -8.12 -12.40
C MET A 410 -10.59 -9.05 -12.13
N TYR A 411 -10.42 -10.30 -12.51
CA TYR A 411 -11.33 -11.39 -12.16
C TYR A 411 -10.66 -12.36 -11.19
N VAL A 412 -11.37 -12.79 -10.17
CA VAL A 412 -10.99 -13.85 -9.24
C VAL A 412 -12.07 -14.92 -9.22
N GLY A 413 -11.67 -16.18 -9.34
CA GLY A 413 -12.57 -17.31 -9.30
C GLY A 413 -12.06 -18.45 -8.45
N ASN A 414 -12.84 -18.86 -7.45
CA ASN A 414 -12.57 -20.04 -6.63
C ASN A 414 -13.23 -21.25 -7.27
N MET A 415 -12.42 -22.22 -7.69
CA MET A 415 -12.84 -23.44 -8.36
C MET A 415 -12.66 -24.64 -7.44
N ASN A 416 -13.71 -25.45 -7.27
CA ASN A 416 -13.64 -26.66 -6.43
C ASN A 416 -12.66 -27.70 -6.98
N ASN A 417 -12.45 -27.70 -8.31
CA ASN A 417 -11.47 -28.54 -8.98
C ASN A 417 -11.00 -27.83 -10.25
N CYS A 418 -9.68 -27.67 -10.38
CA CYS A 418 -9.03 -27.12 -11.57
C CYS A 418 -7.81 -27.99 -11.88
N PHE A 419 -7.92 -28.81 -12.93
CA PHE A 419 -7.00 -29.88 -13.32
C PHE A 419 -6.92 -31.02 -12.28
N PHE A 420 -6.24 -30.80 -11.13
CA PHE A 420 -5.93 -31.85 -10.15
C PHE A 420 -6.27 -31.49 -8.71
N ALA A 421 -6.62 -30.22 -8.43
CA ALA A 421 -6.92 -29.76 -7.07
C ALA A 421 -7.85 -28.54 -7.06
N PRO A 422 -8.46 -28.19 -5.93
CA PRO A 422 -9.12 -26.90 -5.75
C PRO A 422 -8.14 -25.76 -6.05
N ALA A 423 -8.64 -24.71 -6.69
CA ALA A 423 -7.77 -23.62 -7.09
C ALA A 423 -8.47 -22.27 -7.04
N THR A 424 -7.66 -21.22 -6.83
CA THR A 424 -8.05 -19.83 -6.99
C THR A 424 -7.37 -19.26 -8.23
N PHE A 425 -8.16 -18.95 -9.24
CA PHE A 425 -7.70 -18.28 -10.45
C PHE A 425 -7.80 -16.78 -10.28
N THR A 426 -6.76 -16.02 -10.70
CA THR A 426 -6.77 -14.57 -10.76
C THR A 426 -6.21 -14.13 -12.10
N GLY A 427 -6.91 -13.25 -12.80
CA GLY A 427 -6.43 -12.69 -14.06
C GLY A 427 -6.95 -11.28 -14.26
N GLY A 428 -6.19 -10.44 -14.94
CA GLY A 428 -6.57 -9.05 -15.13
C GLY A 428 -5.80 -8.33 -16.22
N LEU A 429 -6.33 -7.15 -16.53
CA LEU A 429 -5.74 -6.17 -17.44
C LEU A 429 -5.54 -4.86 -16.67
N GLU A 430 -4.45 -4.17 -16.96
CA GLU A 430 -4.10 -2.91 -16.32
C GLU A 430 -3.44 -1.97 -17.32
N TYR A 431 -3.76 -0.70 -17.25
CA TYR A 431 -3.09 0.35 -18.00
C TYR A 431 -2.66 1.45 -17.04
N GLN A 432 -1.39 1.82 -17.13
CA GLN A 432 -0.78 2.88 -16.34
C GLN A 432 -0.22 3.97 -17.27
N ASN A 433 -0.38 5.21 -16.85
CA ASN A 433 0.26 6.37 -17.50
C ASN A 433 0.85 7.27 -16.41
N ASN A 434 2.08 7.73 -16.64
CA ASN A 434 2.73 8.80 -15.90
C ASN A 434 3.23 9.84 -16.90
N SER A 435 2.86 11.09 -16.72
CA SER A 435 3.31 12.23 -17.51
C SER A 435 3.91 13.26 -16.58
N LEU A 436 5.21 13.49 -16.73
CA LEU A 436 5.98 14.42 -15.92
C LEU A 436 6.58 15.50 -16.81
N HIS A 437 6.48 16.75 -16.38
CA HIS A 437 7.10 17.92 -16.99
C HIS A 437 7.86 18.71 -15.94
N ASP A 438 9.19 18.74 -16.06
CA ASP A 438 10.09 19.43 -15.13
C ASP A 438 10.85 20.54 -15.84
N VAL A 439 10.73 21.75 -15.32
CA VAL A 439 11.30 22.96 -15.93
C VAL A 439 12.16 23.72 -14.93
N MET A 440 13.40 24.01 -15.31
CA MET A 440 14.29 24.95 -14.62
C MET A 440 14.82 25.95 -15.65
N THR A 441 14.13 27.07 -15.79
CA THR A 441 14.38 28.04 -16.86
C THR A 441 15.80 28.60 -16.80
N GLY A 442 16.34 28.85 -15.61
CA GLY A 442 17.68 29.38 -15.42
C GLY A 442 18.79 28.44 -15.93
N TYR A 443 18.56 27.14 -15.90
CA TYR A 443 19.49 26.13 -16.44
C TYR A 443 19.10 25.62 -17.82
N HIS A 444 18.14 26.28 -18.48
CA HIS A 444 17.61 25.82 -19.79
C HIS A 444 17.13 24.36 -19.79
N ARG A 445 16.70 23.88 -18.63
CA ARG A 445 16.14 22.52 -18.47
C ARG A 445 14.65 22.55 -18.76
N ASP A 446 14.21 21.74 -19.73
CA ASP A 446 12.82 21.44 -20.03
C ASP A 446 12.74 19.93 -20.30
N MET A 447 12.40 19.15 -19.27
CA MET A 447 12.36 17.70 -19.35
C MET A 447 10.92 17.21 -19.34
N LYS A 448 10.57 16.40 -20.32
CA LYS A 448 9.28 15.72 -20.43
C LYS A 448 9.50 14.22 -20.42
N GLN A 449 8.80 13.54 -19.52
CA GLN A 449 8.82 12.09 -19.43
C GLN A 449 7.38 11.58 -19.51
N ASP A 450 7.10 10.73 -20.49
CA ASP A 450 5.78 10.11 -20.69
C ASP A 450 5.95 8.58 -20.69
N VAL A 451 5.45 7.94 -19.66
CA VAL A 451 5.52 6.50 -19.44
C VAL A 451 4.11 5.91 -19.58
N ARG A 452 3.96 4.94 -20.46
CA ARG A 452 2.70 4.22 -20.71
C ARG A 452 2.96 2.73 -20.68
N ILE A 453 2.22 2.02 -19.84
CA ILE A 453 2.36 0.57 -19.67
C ILE A 453 1.00 -0.09 -19.82
N ALA A 454 0.85 -0.94 -20.82
CA ALA A 454 -0.31 -1.84 -20.95
C ALA A 454 0.08 -3.23 -20.50
N SER A 455 -0.74 -3.84 -19.65
CA SER A 455 -0.37 -5.07 -18.95
C SER A 455 -1.50 -6.09 -18.94
N ALA A 456 -1.13 -7.36 -19.03
CA ALA A 456 -2.02 -8.49 -18.79
C ALA A 456 -1.34 -9.45 -17.80
N PHE A 457 -2.06 -9.92 -16.79
CA PHE A 457 -1.52 -10.88 -15.83
C PHE A 457 -2.50 -12.01 -15.56
N VAL A 458 -1.94 -13.16 -15.24
CA VAL A 458 -2.69 -14.36 -14.88
C VAL A 458 -1.93 -15.15 -13.84
N GLN A 459 -2.66 -15.74 -12.91
CA GLN A 459 -2.10 -16.69 -11.94
C GLN A 459 -3.14 -17.72 -11.54
N ASN A 460 -2.68 -18.88 -11.12
CA ASN A 460 -3.50 -19.91 -10.51
C ASN A 460 -2.81 -20.46 -9.26
N GLU A 461 -3.55 -20.57 -8.17
CA GLU A 461 -3.12 -21.10 -6.89
C GLU A 461 -3.88 -22.39 -6.61
N TRP A 462 -3.18 -23.53 -6.64
CA TRP A 462 -3.74 -24.84 -6.30
C TRP A 462 -3.50 -25.17 -4.84
N LYS A 463 -4.58 -25.54 -4.12
CA LYS A 463 -4.52 -25.91 -2.70
C LYS A 463 -4.73 -27.41 -2.53
N MET A 464 -3.68 -28.10 -2.19
CA MET A 464 -3.66 -29.51 -1.82
C MET A 464 -3.56 -29.63 -0.30
N ARG A 465 -3.71 -30.84 0.23
CA ARG A 465 -3.75 -31.07 1.68
C ARG A 465 -2.57 -30.43 2.45
N GLN A 466 -1.36 -30.55 1.95
CA GLN A 466 -0.14 -30.06 2.61
C GLN A 466 0.71 -29.17 1.70
N LEU A 467 0.34 -29.02 0.45
CA LEU A 467 1.09 -28.28 -0.55
C LEU A 467 0.19 -27.26 -1.24
N THR A 468 0.56 -26.00 -1.20
CA THR A 468 0.00 -24.97 -2.07
C THR A 468 1.01 -24.61 -3.14
N MET A 469 0.58 -24.62 -4.39
CA MET A 469 1.38 -24.24 -5.54
C MET A 469 0.73 -23.06 -6.24
N LEU A 470 1.48 -21.99 -6.46
CA LEU A 470 1.05 -20.84 -7.23
C LEU A 470 1.97 -20.67 -8.44
N VAL A 471 1.36 -20.57 -9.62
CA VAL A 471 2.04 -20.24 -10.86
C VAL A 471 1.37 -19.03 -11.47
N GLY A 472 2.16 -18.06 -11.88
CA GLY A 472 1.66 -16.83 -12.47
C GLY A 472 2.63 -16.23 -13.48
N ALA A 473 2.09 -15.37 -14.31
CA ALA A 473 2.87 -14.60 -15.28
C ALA A 473 2.19 -13.26 -15.59
N ARG A 474 3.00 -12.30 -15.98
CA ARG A 474 2.57 -10.98 -16.47
C ARG A 474 3.28 -10.65 -17.78
N LEU A 475 2.57 -10.01 -18.67
CA LEU A 475 3.07 -9.43 -19.91
C LEU A 475 2.86 -7.91 -19.84
N ASP A 476 3.93 -7.16 -20.01
CA ASP A 476 3.92 -5.70 -20.04
C ASP A 476 4.40 -5.20 -21.39
N LYS A 477 3.67 -4.23 -21.96
CA LYS A 477 4.13 -3.41 -23.10
C LYS A 477 4.35 -2.00 -22.60
N HIS A 478 5.63 -1.66 -22.48
CA HIS A 478 6.12 -0.35 -22.09
C HIS A 478 6.40 0.51 -23.36
N ASN A 479 6.05 1.79 -23.36
CA ASN A 479 6.26 2.65 -24.55
C ASN A 479 7.74 2.92 -24.85
N LEU A 480 8.62 2.90 -23.81
CA LEU A 480 10.06 3.13 -23.97
C LEU A 480 10.84 1.84 -24.32
N ILE A 481 10.17 0.69 -24.41
CA ILE A 481 10.79 -0.60 -24.67
C ILE A 481 10.09 -1.29 -25.83
N ASP A 482 10.85 -1.68 -26.85
CA ASP A 482 10.26 -2.25 -28.06
C ASP A 482 9.68 -3.65 -27.84
N LYS A 483 10.28 -4.42 -26.96
CA LYS A 483 9.89 -5.81 -26.69
C LYS A 483 8.78 -5.89 -25.63
N LEU A 484 8.00 -6.95 -25.71
CA LEU A 484 7.13 -7.37 -24.61
C LEU A 484 7.99 -7.89 -23.46
N ILE A 485 7.67 -7.45 -22.24
CA ILE A 485 8.34 -7.89 -21.03
C ILE A 485 7.51 -9.00 -20.41
N PHE A 486 8.11 -10.18 -20.27
CA PHE A 486 7.50 -11.33 -19.65
C PHE A 486 8.07 -11.55 -18.24
N SER A 487 7.18 -11.58 -17.24
CA SER A 487 7.53 -11.70 -15.82
C SER A 487 6.84 -12.92 -15.22
N PRO A 488 7.50 -14.10 -15.16
CA PRO A 488 6.95 -15.29 -14.51
C PRO A 488 7.18 -15.28 -13.00
N ARG A 489 6.35 -16.07 -12.27
CA ARG A 489 6.58 -16.44 -10.88
C ARG A 489 6.07 -17.84 -10.57
N ILE A 490 6.74 -18.51 -9.64
CA ILE A 490 6.35 -19.82 -9.12
C ILE A 490 6.61 -19.83 -7.61
N ASN A 491 5.60 -20.26 -6.85
CA ASN A 491 5.67 -20.30 -5.39
C ASN A 491 5.16 -21.66 -4.91
N PHE A 492 5.85 -22.22 -3.92
CA PHE A 492 5.46 -23.43 -3.22
C PHE A 492 5.37 -23.14 -1.72
N LEU A 493 4.29 -23.54 -1.10
CA LEU A 493 4.13 -23.58 0.35
C LEU A 493 3.87 -25.04 0.74
N TYR A 494 4.77 -25.61 1.53
CA TYR A 494 4.61 -26.93 2.14
C TYR A 494 4.30 -26.78 3.63
N LYS A 495 3.13 -27.24 4.04
CA LYS A 495 2.59 -27.14 5.41
C LYS A 495 2.18 -28.53 5.91
N PRO A 496 3.12 -29.36 6.38
CA PRO A 496 2.82 -30.69 6.87
C PRO A 496 2.03 -30.70 8.17
N THR A 497 2.21 -29.67 9.02
CA THR A 497 1.50 -29.46 10.27
C THR A 497 1.08 -27.99 10.41
N GLU A 498 0.26 -27.68 11.39
CA GLU A 498 -0.14 -26.28 11.68
C GLU A 498 1.04 -25.43 12.20
N ASP A 499 2.04 -26.09 12.79
CA ASP A 499 3.17 -25.45 13.46
C ASP A 499 4.42 -25.34 12.58
N PHE A 500 4.47 -26.04 11.45
CA PHE A 500 5.63 -26.04 10.56
C PHE A 500 5.23 -25.76 9.12
N GLN A 501 5.95 -24.84 8.49
CA GLN A 501 5.79 -24.53 7.07
C GLN A 501 7.11 -24.14 6.42
N ALA A 502 7.25 -24.51 5.16
CA ALA A 502 8.38 -24.15 4.32
C ALA A 502 7.87 -23.53 3.02
N ARG A 503 8.55 -22.49 2.54
CA ARG A 503 8.24 -21.82 1.27
C ARG A 503 9.43 -21.78 0.35
N LEU A 504 9.18 -21.92 -0.95
CA LEU A 504 10.14 -21.68 -2.01
C LEU A 504 9.49 -20.76 -3.05
N THR A 505 10.21 -19.74 -3.45
CA THR A 505 9.73 -18.74 -4.39
C THR A 505 10.77 -18.48 -5.47
N TYR A 506 10.32 -18.51 -6.71
CA TYR A 506 11.01 -17.92 -7.86
C TYR A 506 10.14 -16.81 -8.44
N SER A 507 10.72 -15.66 -8.67
CA SER A 507 10.03 -14.51 -9.26
C SER A 507 11.00 -13.62 -10.01
N THR A 508 10.48 -12.85 -10.93
CA THR A 508 11.27 -11.89 -11.71
C THR A 508 10.83 -10.46 -11.39
N GLY A 509 11.80 -9.55 -11.52
CA GLY A 509 11.57 -8.11 -11.45
C GLY A 509 12.06 -7.43 -12.72
N PHE A 510 11.49 -6.29 -13.08
CA PHE A 510 12.04 -5.41 -14.10
C PHE A 510 11.85 -3.94 -13.75
N ARG A 511 12.74 -3.12 -14.28
CA ARG A 511 12.66 -1.65 -14.24
C ARG A 511 12.93 -1.11 -15.63
N ALA A 512 12.12 -0.17 -16.07
CA ALA A 512 12.36 0.57 -17.30
C ALA A 512 13.28 1.77 -17.01
N PRO A 513 14.18 2.16 -17.92
CA PRO A 513 15.01 3.32 -17.75
C PRO A 513 14.17 4.60 -17.76
N GLN A 514 14.33 5.42 -16.73
CA GLN A 514 13.61 6.69 -16.56
C GLN A 514 14.61 7.76 -16.11
N ALA A 515 14.77 8.84 -16.88
CA ALA A 515 15.76 9.87 -16.59
C ALA A 515 15.48 10.58 -15.26
N TYR A 516 14.21 10.81 -14.94
CA TYR A 516 13.84 11.56 -13.75
C TYR A 516 14.14 10.82 -12.45
N ASP A 517 14.06 9.50 -12.42
CA ASP A 517 14.35 8.68 -11.24
C ASP A 517 15.82 8.79 -10.79
N GLU A 518 16.71 9.12 -11.72
CA GLU A 518 18.15 9.23 -11.50
C GLU A 518 18.61 10.69 -11.31
N ASP A 519 17.83 11.66 -11.76
CA ASP A 519 18.20 13.07 -11.81
C ASP A 519 17.30 13.91 -10.89
N LEU A 520 17.43 13.69 -9.59
CA LEU A 520 16.70 14.45 -8.57
C LEU A 520 17.33 15.80 -8.27
N HIS A 521 18.64 15.92 -8.47
CA HIS A 521 19.45 17.09 -8.15
C HIS A 521 20.20 17.57 -9.40
N VAL A 522 19.70 18.64 -9.97
CA VAL A 522 20.31 19.23 -11.18
C VAL A 522 21.62 19.94 -10.85
N THR A 523 21.80 20.39 -9.60
CA THR A 523 22.94 21.21 -9.19
C THR A 523 23.74 20.53 -8.09
N ALA A 524 25.01 20.27 -8.36
CA ALA A 524 25.96 19.90 -7.33
C ALA A 524 26.29 21.10 -6.42
N VAL A 525 26.78 20.83 -5.22
CA VAL A 525 27.22 21.86 -4.25
C VAL A 525 28.23 22.85 -4.85
N GLY A 526 28.94 22.45 -5.90
CA GLY A 526 29.88 23.32 -6.66
C GLY A 526 29.24 24.29 -7.65
N GLY A 527 27.92 24.25 -7.83
CA GLY A 527 27.20 25.10 -8.80
C GLY A 527 27.21 24.57 -10.23
N GLU A 528 27.69 23.35 -10.45
CA GLU A 528 27.67 22.72 -11.78
C GLU A 528 26.33 21.99 -12.00
N GLY A 529 25.67 22.29 -13.11
CA GLY A 529 24.42 21.62 -13.51
C GLY A 529 24.71 20.31 -14.25
N VAL A 530 24.21 19.20 -13.75
CA VAL A 530 24.28 17.89 -14.41
C VAL A 530 22.91 17.56 -15.00
N GLN A 531 22.84 17.22 -16.29
CA GLN A 531 21.62 16.76 -16.95
C GLN A 531 21.79 15.32 -17.41
N ILE A 532 20.90 14.45 -16.94
CA ILE A 532 20.86 13.05 -17.37
C ILE A 532 19.98 12.95 -18.63
N LYS A 533 20.53 12.35 -19.69
CA LYS A 533 19.80 12.00 -20.91
C LYS A 533 19.80 10.50 -21.10
N LEU A 534 18.64 9.95 -21.42
CA LEU A 534 18.53 8.54 -21.77
C LEU A 534 19.20 8.29 -23.13
N ALA A 535 20.02 7.24 -23.22
CA ALA A 535 20.58 6.78 -24.50
C ALA A 535 19.52 6.06 -25.33
N ASP A 536 19.64 6.12 -26.66
CA ASP A 536 18.63 5.56 -27.59
C ASP A 536 18.50 4.02 -27.52
N ASN A 537 19.50 3.32 -26.97
CA ASN A 537 19.58 1.86 -26.95
C ASN A 537 19.35 1.24 -25.56
N LEU A 538 18.75 1.96 -24.64
CA LEU A 538 18.51 1.47 -23.29
C LEU A 538 17.48 0.33 -23.30
N ARG A 539 17.75 -0.66 -22.45
CA ARG A 539 16.88 -1.82 -22.23
C ARG A 539 16.37 -1.81 -20.80
N GLU A 540 15.32 -2.58 -20.58
CA GLU A 540 14.86 -2.84 -19.22
C GLU A 540 15.97 -3.52 -18.39
N GLU A 541 16.11 -3.11 -17.17
CA GLU A 541 16.81 -3.85 -16.12
C GLU A 541 15.95 -5.01 -15.68
N ARG A 542 16.54 -6.19 -15.51
CA ARG A 542 15.84 -7.40 -15.09
C ARG A 542 16.53 -8.02 -13.89
N SER A 543 15.76 -8.72 -13.08
CA SER A 543 16.28 -9.55 -12.01
C SER A 543 15.59 -10.90 -11.97
N ASN A 544 16.33 -11.91 -11.52
CA ASN A 544 15.79 -13.17 -11.07
C ASN A 544 15.95 -13.26 -9.56
N SER A 545 14.86 -13.49 -8.85
CA SER A 545 14.85 -13.58 -7.39
C SER A 545 14.45 -14.98 -6.96
N TYR A 546 15.23 -15.55 -6.06
CA TYR A 546 14.99 -16.83 -5.42
C TYR A 546 14.91 -16.60 -3.92
N SER A 547 13.87 -17.11 -3.26
CA SER A 547 13.80 -17.10 -1.81
C SER A 547 13.29 -18.41 -1.26
N GLY A 548 13.77 -18.75 -0.06
CA GLY A 548 13.31 -19.89 0.70
C GLY A 548 13.13 -19.50 2.15
N SER A 549 12.09 -20.04 2.80
CA SER A 549 11.87 -19.81 4.22
C SER A 549 11.37 -21.06 4.91
N VAL A 550 11.73 -21.17 6.19
CA VAL A 550 11.18 -22.15 7.13
C VAL A 550 10.62 -21.39 8.33
N ASP A 551 9.38 -21.68 8.67
CA ASP A 551 8.67 -21.05 9.76
C ASP A 551 8.17 -22.18 10.69
N TRP A 552 8.61 -22.12 11.94
CA TRP A 552 8.27 -23.10 12.96
C TRP A 552 7.74 -22.39 14.20
N SER A 553 6.52 -22.74 14.58
CA SER A 553 5.86 -22.27 15.78
C SER A 553 5.75 -23.41 16.79
N THR A 554 5.99 -23.15 18.06
CA THR A 554 5.85 -24.17 19.12
C THR A 554 5.33 -23.56 20.41
N HIS A 555 4.66 -24.38 21.20
CA HIS A 555 4.17 -24.05 22.53
C HIS A 555 4.91 -24.90 23.58
N LEU A 556 5.64 -24.25 24.45
CA LEU A 556 6.39 -24.89 25.55
C LEU A 556 5.78 -24.44 26.89
N GLY A 557 4.71 -25.12 27.34
CA GLY A 557 3.94 -24.72 28.51
C GLY A 557 3.25 -23.37 28.30
N HIS A 558 3.63 -22.35 29.06
CA HIS A 558 3.12 -20.98 28.91
C HIS A 558 3.90 -20.13 27.87
N TRP A 559 4.95 -20.69 27.30
CA TRP A 559 5.78 -20.00 26.30
C TRP A 559 5.32 -20.33 24.88
N GLN A 560 5.19 -19.31 24.08
CA GLN A 560 5.04 -19.45 22.63
C GLN A 560 6.34 -18.99 21.97
N ALA A 561 6.86 -19.80 21.06
CA ALA A 561 8.02 -19.45 20.25
C ALA A 561 7.68 -19.58 18.76
N ASN A 562 8.11 -18.60 18.00
CA ASN A 562 8.07 -18.66 16.54
C ASN A 562 9.46 -18.35 15.99
N ILE A 563 9.96 -19.22 15.12
CA ILE A 563 11.25 -19.08 14.45
C ILE A 563 11.00 -19.04 12.96
N LEU A 564 11.27 -17.89 12.36
CA LEU A 564 11.27 -17.69 10.91
C LEU A 564 12.71 -17.54 10.43
N LEU A 565 13.16 -18.49 9.62
CA LEU A 565 14.42 -18.40 8.88
C LEU A 565 14.11 -18.14 7.42
N GLU A 566 14.74 -17.14 6.83
CA GLU A 566 14.56 -16.78 5.42
C GLU A 566 15.91 -16.54 4.77
N GLY A 567 16.10 -17.13 3.59
CA GLY A 567 17.22 -16.87 2.70
C GLY A 567 16.71 -16.35 1.36
N PHE A 568 17.45 -15.43 0.77
CA PHE A 568 17.11 -14.88 -0.55
C PHE A 568 18.37 -14.65 -1.37
N TYR A 569 18.20 -14.72 -2.68
CA TYR A 569 19.20 -14.38 -3.68
C TYR A 569 18.52 -13.66 -4.84
N THR A 570 19.02 -12.49 -5.20
CA THR A 570 18.55 -11.72 -6.36
C THR A 570 19.73 -11.49 -7.29
N ASP A 571 19.59 -11.97 -8.52
CA ASP A 571 20.57 -11.81 -9.59
C ASP A 571 20.08 -10.72 -10.56
N PRO A 572 20.68 -9.51 -10.55
CA PRO A 572 20.38 -8.48 -11.54
C PRO A 572 21.06 -8.81 -12.86
N VAL A 573 20.25 -9.07 -13.90
CA VAL A 573 20.74 -9.59 -15.19
C VAL A 573 21.30 -8.49 -16.11
N SER A 574 20.88 -7.24 -15.94
CA SER A 574 21.45 -6.11 -16.69
C SER A 574 21.33 -4.82 -15.90
N TYR A 575 22.39 -4.01 -15.96
CA TYR A 575 22.39 -2.65 -15.42
C TYR A 575 22.29 -1.66 -16.57
N THR A 576 21.45 -0.65 -16.40
CA THR A 576 21.40 0.47 -17.34
C THR A 576 22.59 1.38 -17.08
N HIS A 577 23.47 1.53 -18.06
CA HIS A 577 24.53 2.53 -17.98
C HIS A 577 23.99 3.91 -18.41
N LEU A 578 23.81 4.79 -17.44
CA LEU A 578 23.55 6.20 -17.70
C LEU A 578 24.86 6.88 -18.14
N ARG A 579 24.81 7.66 -19.22
CA ARG A 579 25.90 8.58 -19.54
C ARG A 579 25.52 9.95 -19.01
N ALA A 580 26.22 10.41 -17.99
CA ALA A 580 26.19 11.81 -17.61
C ALA A 580 26.89 12.65 -18.70
N HIS A 581 26.22 13.67 -19.21
CA HIS A 581 26.85 14.71 -20.01
C HIS A 581 27.11 15.89 -19.08
N GLU A 582 28.36 16.16 -18.79
CA GLU A 582 28.80 17.42 -18.19
C GLU A 582 28.60 18.53 -19.24
N THR A 583 27.87 19.55 -18.87
CA THR A 583 27.71 20.75 -19.70
C THR A 583 28.50 21.90 -19.11
#